data_a24a9995b747f7dfa139fe9696406747
#
_entry.id   a24a9995b747f7dfa139fe9696406747
#
_cell.length_a   1.000
_cell.length_b   1.000
_cell.length_c   1.000
_cell.angle_alpha   90.00
_cell.angle_beta   90.00
_cell.angle_gamma   90.00
#
_symmetry.space_group_name_H-M   'P 1'
#
loop_
_entity.id
_entity.type
_entity.pdbx_description
1 polymer ?
#
loop_
_entity_poly.entity_id
_entity_poly.type
_entity_poly.pdbx_seq_one_letter_code
_entity_poly.pdbx_strand_id
1 'polypeptide(L)'
;MKKLVSTGRLFAFGVLVAALIALCVVTLYKLQIIEGAAYYEESQNNQASNQTVTAARGNILDRYGRVLVSNRECYNLKISDTRLFSDEVEDPNAVILEMINMVEAAGETYIDDLPITKEPPFEYTDMTALQRTLLTAYLDSKGLDEDTTAVELMSYFRTRYDIANSYNAEEMRKIASVRYALNVRYSINTNPYVFVEDASIDLISDLMGVVGNVVEVETSYVREYNTQYAAHILGYVQAMSEEDMEKYRPQDENSGYDYDTKVGRDGVEYTFEDWLHGTNGTARVTRTASGTITSTVYTEDPVPGNHVYLTIDIQLQEAVERILETGIYELQLKRDEDNAKYTMEGNLDEVREDIQGGAIVVVDVKTGEPLAIASYPTFDLSSIIEDYSDLLEAENNPLFNRALNGAYEPGSTFKPCTAIAGLTENIINTETQIECTGLFTKYADQGYAPACWISVSYTHLRAHETRHD
;
A
#
# COMPACT_ATOMS: atom_id res chain seq x y z
N MET A 1 -53.04 34.57 67.82
CA MET A 1 -52.23 34.05 66.69
C MET A 1 -52.76 32.65 66.35
N LYS A 2 -53.42 32.54 65.20
CA LYS A 2 -53.88 31.22 64.66
C LYS A 2 -52.66 30.40 64.30
N LYS A 3 -52.51 29.18 64.84
CA LYS A 3 -51.45 28.21 64.39
C LYS A 3 -51.67 27.92 62.94
N LEU A 4 -50.81 28.47 62.12
CA LEU A 4 -50.86 28.34 60.61
C LEU A 4 -50.69 26.90 60.10
N VAL A 5 -50.16 26.01 60.91
CA VAL A 5 -49.99 24.60 60.58
C VAL A 5 -50.54 23.73 61.71
N SER A 6 -51.41 22.78 61.42
CA SER A 6 -51.90 21.83 62.43
C SER A 6 -50.85 20.77 62.69
N THR A 7 -50.72 20.28 63.94
CA THR A 7 -49.77 19.22 64.37
C THR A 7 -49.91 17.96 63.49
N GLY A 8 -51.12 17.60 63.06
CA GLY A 8 -51.34 16.49 62.16
C GLY A 8 -50.72 16.65 60.78
N ARG A 9 -50.68 17.88 60.20
CA ARG A 9 -50.01 18.15 58.93
C ARG A 9 -48.49 18.08 59.05
N LEU A 10 -47.93 18.55 60.22
CA LEU A 10 -46.50 18.42 60.46
C LEU A 10 -46.07 16.97 60.61
N PHE A 11 -46.90 16.15 61.32
CA PHE A 11 -46.64 14.72 61.45
C PHE A 11 -46.74 13.99 60.09
N ALA A 12 -47.77 14.27 59.27
CA ALA A 12 -47.90 13.71 57.93
C ALA A 12 -46.73 14.08 57.03
N PHE A 13 -46.24 15.34 57.10
CA PHE A 13 -45.07 15.78 56.36
C PHE A 13 -43.78 15.06 56.84
N GLY A 14 -43.62 14.88 58.16
CA GLY A 14 -42.51 14.13 58.73
C GLY A 14 -42.49 12.65 58.29
N VAL A 15 -43.65 12.00 58.23
CA VAL A 15 -43.80 10.62 57.70
C VAL A 15 -43.46 10.56 56.20
N LEU A 16 -43.90 11.55 55.39
CA LEU A 16 -43.57 11.61 53.97
C LEU A 16 -42.07 11.75 53.76
N VAL A 17 -41.40 12.65 54.50
CA VAL A 17 -39.94 12.83 54.41
C VAL A 17 -39.19 11.58 54.84
N ALA A 18 -39.64 10.94 55.94
CA ALA A 18 -39.03 9.67 56.40
C ALA A 18 -39.20 8.54 55.35
N ALA A 19 -40.34 8.45 54.69
CA ALA A 19 -40.59 7.50 53.62
C ALA A 19 -39.71 7.77 52.39
N LEU A 20 -39.51 9.01 52.01
CA LEU A 20 -38.59 9.42 50.92
C LEU A 20 -37.13 9.08 51.24
N ILE A 21 -36.69 9.34 52.47
CA ILE A 21 -35.34 8.98 52.94
C ILE A 21 -35.17 7.47 52.94
N ALA A 22 -36.16 6.71 53.44
CA ALA A 22 -36.13 5.26 53.41
C ALA A 22 -36.03 4.71 51.94
N LEU A 23 -36.78 5.29 51.03
CA LEU A 23 -36.71 4.94 49.62
C LEU A 23 -35.31 5.22 49.04
N CYS A 24 -34.71 6.40 49.31
CA CYS A 24 -33.35 6.72 48.89
C CYS A 24 -32.30 5.75 49.45
N VAL A 25 -32.41 5.41 50.75
CA VAL A 25 -31.49 4.46 51.39
C VAL A 25 -31.62 3.07 50.78
N VAL A 26 -32.82 2.58 50.48
CA VAL A 26 -33.05 1.30 49.85
C VAL A 26 -32.49 1.31 48.40
N THR A 27 -32.69 2.40 47.67
CA THR A 27 -32.16 2.54 46.31
C THR A 27 -30.63 2.59 46.29
N LEU A 28 -30.04 3.36 47.23
CA LEU A 28 -28.58 3.42 47.40
C LEU A 28 -28.00 2.06 47.81
N TYR A 29 -28.66 1.35 48.72
CA TYR A 29 -28.22 0.01 49.14
C TYR A 29 -28.27 -0.98 47.98
N LYS A 30 -29.32 -0.93 47.15
CA LYS A 30 -29.47 -1.75 45.96
C LYS A 30 -28.33 -1.43 44.97
N LEU A 31 -28.12 -0.17 44.59
CA LEU A 31 -27.12 0.28 43.67
C LEU A 31 -25.67 0.00 44.11
N GLN A 32 -25.36 0.24 45.42
CA GLN A 32 -23.97 0.15 45.89
C GLN A 32 -23.56 -1.23 46.40
N ILE A 33 -24.51 -1.98 47.00
CA ILE A 33 -24.19 -3.27 47.63
C ILE A 33 -24.66 -4.46 46.80
N ILE A 34 -25.90 -4.42 46.28
CA ILE A 34 -26.42 -5.55 45.50
C ILE A 34 -25.92 -5.55 44.08
N GLU A 35 -25.98 -4.40 43.43
CA GLU A 35 -25.64 -4.24 42.01
C GLU A 35 -24.26 -3.60 41.81
N GLY A 36 -23.59 -3.18 42.90
CA GLY A 36 -22.32 -2.45 42.84
C GLY A 36 -21.19 -3.21 42.15
N ALA A 37 -21.13 -4.53 42.34
CA ALA A 37 -20.16 -5.35 41.63
C ALA A 37 -20.42 -5.40 40.12
N ALA A 38 -21.70 -5.49 39.72
CA ALA A 38 -22.10 -5.50 38.31
C ALA A 38 -21.84 -4.14 37.62
N TYR A 39 -22.20 -3.04 38.30
CA TYR A 39 -21.89 -1.69 37.80
C TYR A 39 -20.39 -1.37 37.80
N TYR A 40 -19.63 -1.93 38.75
CA TYR A 40 -18.16 -1.81 38.72
C TYR A 40 -17.56 -2.58 37.52
N GLU A 41 -18.05 -3.79 37.29
CA GLU A 41 -17.63 -4.60 36.13
C GLU A 41 -18.04 -3.94 34.78
N GLU A 42 -19.24 -3.40 34.69
CA GLU A 42 -19.73 -2.64 33.54
C GLU A 42 -18.91 -1.35 33.33
N SER A 43 -18.56 -0.63 34.40
CA SER A 43 -17.67 0.54 34.36
C SER A 43 -16.27 0.17 33.86
N GLN A 44 -15.72 -0.95 34.32
CA GLN A 44 -14.43 -1.47 33.81
C GLN A 44 -14.53 -1.91 32.34
N ASN A 45 -15.65 -2.52 31.97
CA ASN A 45 -15.89 -2.90 30.56
C ASN A 45 -16.05 -1.68 29.65
N ASN A 46 -16.66 -0.60 30.10
CA ASN A 46 -16.80 0.65 29.35
C ASN A 46 -15.45 1.40 29.13
N GLN A 47 -14.40 1.03 29.87
CA GLN A 47 -13.03 1.53 29.71
C GLN A 47 -12.14 0.55 28.93
N ALA A 48 -12.67 -0.61 28.57
CA ALA A 48 -11.97 -1.60 27.77
C ALA A 48 -12.39 -1.48 26.31
N SER A 49 -11.41 -1.34 25.42
CA SER A 49 -11.59 -1.37 23.96
C SER A 49 -10.85 -2.55 23.37
N ASN A 50 -11.42 -3.16 22.36
CA ASN A 50 -10.69 -4.11 21.53
C ASN A 50 -9.81 -3.33 20.55
N GLN A 51 -8.56 -3.74 20.42
CA GLN A 51 -7.62 -3.21 19.45
C GLN A 51 -7.16 -4.35 18.55
N THR A 52 -7.08 -4.08 17.27
CA THR A 52 -6.50 -5.00 16.29
C THR A 52 -5.00 -5.08 16.50
N VAL A 53 -4.46 -6.31 16.53
CA VAL A 53 -3.02 -6.58 16.56
C VAL A 53 -2.61 -7.07 15.19
N THR A 54 -1.83 -6.28 14.49
CA THR A 54 -1.45 -6.57 13.10
C THR A 54 -0.61 -7.85 13.04
N ALA A 55 -0.98 -8.75 12.15
CA ALA A 55 -0.20 -9.94 11.84
C ALA A 55 0.92 -9.62 10.85
N ALA A 56 2.06 -10.29 11.01
CA ALA A 56 3.15 -10.21 10.03
C ALA A 56 2.73 -10.90 8.73
N ARG A 57 3.02 -10.28 7.59
CA ARG A 57 2.81 -10.85 6.26
C ARG A 57 3.79 -12.01 6.01
N GLY A 58 3.42 -13.02 5.24
CA GLY A 58 4.31 -14.12 4.86
C GLY A 58 5.54 -13.65 4.09
N ASN A 59 6.67 -14.33 4.22
CA ASN A 59 7.88 -14.02 3.46
C ASN A 59 7.79 -14.59 2.04
N ILE A 60 8.47 -13.93 1.08
CA ILE A 60 8.69 -14.46 -0.26
C ILE A 60 10.14 -14.93 -0.35
N LEU A 61 10.33 -16.16 -0.77
CA LEU A 61 11.65 -16.81 -0.84
C LEU A 61 11.93 -17.32 -2.24
N ASP A 62 13.20 -17.39 -2.60
CA ASP A 62 13.62 -18.02 -3.83
C ASP A 62 13.57 -19.57 -3.73
N ARG A 63 13.92 -20.27 -4.80
CA ARG A 63 13.91 -21.74 -4.86
C ARG A 63 14.84 -22.44 -3.86
N TYR A 64 15.81 -21.72 -3.29
CA TYR A 64 16.77 -22.24 -2.30
C TYR A 64 16.46 -21.77 -0.88
N GLY A 65 15.35 -21.06 -0.68
CA GLY A 65 14.93 -20.54 0.63
C GLY A 65 15.65 -19.25 1.03
N ARG A 66 16.29 -18.54 0.10
CA ARG A 66 16.82 -17.18 0.35
C ARG A 66 15.66 -16.21 0.40
N VAL A 67 15.61 -15.40 1.44
CA VAL A 67 14.53 -14.45 1.69
C VAL A 67 14.67 -13.26 0.75
N LEU A 68 13.70 -13.08 -0.15
CA LEU A 68 13.62 -11.96 -1.10
C LEU A 68 12.82 -10.80 -0.54
N VAL A 69 11.73 -11.12 0.16
CA VAL A 69 10.86 -10.12 0.80
C VAL A 69 10.52 -10.60 2.19
N SER A 70 10.74 -9.75 3.18
CA SER A 70 10.47 -10.01 4.60
C SER A 70 9.65 -8.89 5.22
N ASN A 71 9.47 -8.98 6.54
CA ASN A 71 8.91 -7.90 7.33
C ASN A 71 9.93 -7.50 8.39
N ARG A 72 10.10 -6.20 8.58
CA ARG A 72 10.84 -5.64 9.69
C ARG A 72 9.84 -5.11 10.72
N GLU A 73 10.06 -5.45 11.97
CA GLU A 73 9.32 -4.88 13.08
C GLU A 73 9.61 -3.38 13.18
N CYS A 74 8.57 -2.59 13.35
CA CYS A 74 8.65 -1.14 13.46
C CYS A 74 7.70 -0.62 14.53
N TYR A 75 7.81 0.65 14.85
CA TYR A 75 6.96 1.32 15.81
C TYR A 75 6.17 2.43 15.14
N ASN A 76 4.84 2.35 15.26
CA ASN A 76 3.96 3.41 14.84
C ASN A 76 3.59 4.28 16.04
N LEU A 77 3.47 5.58 15.82
CA LEU A 77 3.00 6.53 16.82
C LEU A 77 1.55 6.88 16.56
N LYS A 78 0.70 6.67 17.55
CA LYS A 78 -0.72 7.06 17.54
C LYS A 78 -0.95 8.23 18.48
N ILE A 79 -1.91 9.08 18.15
CA ILE A 79 -2.34 10.16 19.04
C ILE A 79 -3.54 9.66 19.86
N SER A 80 -3.44 9.74 21.18
CA SER A 80 -4.55 9.50 22.08
C SER A 80 -5.43 10.75 22.17
N ASP A 81 -6.56 10.72 21.47
CA ASP A 81 -7.53 11.81 21.46
C ASP A 81 -8.06 12.12 22.87
N THR A 82 -8.34 11.09 23.68
CA THR A 82 -8.80 11.24 25.06
C THR A 82 -7.83 12.04 25.92
N ARG A 83 -6.52 11.89 25.65
CA ARG A 83 -5.49 12.62 26.41
C ARG A 83 -5.20 13.98 25.83
N LEU A 84 -5.12 14.08 24.52
CA LEU A 84 -4.91 15.34 23.81
C LEU A 84 -6.01 16.37 24.15
N PHE A 85 -7.25 15.91 24.36
CA PHE A 85 -8.39 16.77 24.68
C PHE A 85 -8.83 16.67 26.15
N SER A 86 -7.94 16.20 27.04
CA SER A 86 -8.19 16.21 28.49
C SER A 86 -7.98 17.59 29.10
N ASP A 87 -8.53 17.79 30.31
CA ASP A 87 -8.34 19.03 31.04
C ASP A 87 -6.86 19.28 31.49
N GLU A 88 -5.99 18.29 31.28
CA GLU A 88 -4.55 18.40 31.57
C GLU A 88 -3.78 19.11 30.45
N VAL A 89 -4.38 19.20 29.24
CA VAL A 89 -3.78 19.87 28.06
C VAL A 89 -4.46 21.21 27.84
N GLU A 90 -3.74 22.29 28.13
CA GLU A 90 -4.26 23.65 28.07
C GLU A 90 -4.58 24.10 26.61
N ASP A 91 -3.69 23.79 25.66
CA ASP A 91 -3.88 24.10 24.24
C ASP A 91 -3.53 22.86 23.36
N PRO A 92 -4.54 22.05 22.98
CA PRO A 92 -4.33 20.91 22.10
C PRO A 92 -3.74 21.27 20.72
N ASN A 93 -4.02 22.46 20.19
CA ASN A 93 -3.52 22.89 18.89
C ASN A 93 -2.02 23.22 18.95
N ALA A 94 -1.55 23.81 20.05
CA ALA A 94 -0.12 24.03 20.30
C ALA A 94 0.63 22.69 20.40
N VAL A 95 0.09 21.73 21.14
CA VAL A 95 0.69 20.38 21.28
C VAL A 95 0.77 19.68 19.93
N ILE A 96 -0.28 19.73 19.10
CA ILE A 96 -0.26 19.14 17.76
C ILE A 96 0.84 19.77 16.90
N LEU A 97 0.93 21.10 16.88
CA LEU A 97 1.95 21.78 16.09
C LEU A 97 3.37 21.47 16.58
N GLU A 98 3.57 21.39 17.90
CA GLU A 98 4.84 20.99 18.49
C GLU A 98 5.25 19.57 18.08
N MET A 99 4.32 18.61 18.14
CA MET A 99 4.57 17.23 17.66
C MET A 99 4.96 17.20 16.18
N ILE A 100 4.24 17.93 15.31
CA ILE A 100 4.56 17.99 13.87
C ILE A 100 5.97 18.57 13.67
N ASN A 101 6.28 19.68 14.35
CA ASN A 101 7.60 20.30 14.22
C ASN A 101 8.74 19.37 14.70
N MET A 102 8.50 18.56 15.72
CA MET A 102 9.48 17.56 16.19
C MET A 102 9.70 16.46 15.15
N VAL A 103 8.63 15.96 14.53
CA VAL A 103 8.70 14.95 13.45
C VAL A 103 9.49 15.50 12.27
N GLU A 104 9.16 16.71 11.81
CA GLU A 104 9.87 17.38 10.70
C GLU A 104 11.35 17.65 11.03
N ALA A 105 11.65 18.07 12.27
CA ALA A 105 13.01 18.30 12.74
C ALA A 105 13.85 17.01 12.80
N ALA A 106 13.21 15.86 13.07
CA ALA A 106 13.85 14.55 12.99
C ALA A 106 14.07 14.06 11.54
N GLY A 107 13.56 14.79 10.55
CA GLY A 107 13.60 14.38 9.14
C GLY A 107 12.61 13.28 8.79
N GLU A 108 11.63 13.04 9.66
CA GLU A 108 10.56 12.07 9.45
C GLU A 108 9.28 12.76 8.95
N THR A 109 8.29 11.98 8.56
CA THR A 109 7.01 12.49 8.03
C THR A 109 5.84 12.01 8.87
N TYR A 110 4.85 12.87 9.08
CA TYR A 110 3.58 12.45 9.67
C TYR A 110 2.55 12.16 8.58
N ILE A 111 1.58 11.31 8.89
CA ILE A 111 0.49 10.95 7.96
C ILE A 111 -0.49 12.11 7.88
N ASP A 112 -0.65 12.64 6.67
CA ASP A 112 -1.56 13.74 6.35
C ASP A 112 -2.69 13.25 5.43
N ASP A 113 -3.82 12.91 6.05
CA ASP A 113 -5.01 12.42 5.33
C ASP A 113 -5.84 13.56 4.69
N LEU A 114 -5.52 14.84 4.97
CA LEU A 114 -6.31 15.96 4.46
C LEU A 114 -5.91 16.31 3.02
N PRO A 115 -6.77 16.09 2.02
CA PRO A 115 -6.44 16.28 0.60
C PRO A 115 -6.52 17.75 0.17
N ILE A 116 -5.78 18.62 0.84
CA ILE A 116 -5.69 20.06 0.54
C ILE A 116 -4.21 20.44 0.49
N THR A 117 -3.84 21.32 -0.42
CA THR A 117 -2.48 21.84 -0.55
C THR A 117 -1.91 22.29 0.79
N LYS A 118 -0.59 22.09 1.00
CA LYS A 118 0.09 22.43 2.26
C LYS A 118 0.20 23.96 2.45
N GLU A 119 0.30 24.70 1.34
CA GLU A 119 0.44 26.16 1.30
C GLU A 119 -0.71 26.81 0.56
N PRO A 120 -1.05 28.08 0.86
CA PRO A 120 -2.01 28.85 0.07
C PRO A 120 -1.52 29.13 -1.37
N PRO A 121 -2.43 29.21 -2.36
CA PRO A 121 -3.88 29.07 -2.22
C PRO A 121 -4.29 27.64 -1.90
N PHE A 122 -5.26 27.49 -0.96
CA PHE A 122 -5.75 26.18 -0.60
C PHE A 122 -6.66 25.63 -1.70
N GLU A 123 -6.23 24.51 -2.28
CA GLU A 123 -6.95 23.80 -3.33
C GLU A 123 -6.98 22.30 -2.98
N TYR A 124 -7.98 21.59 -3.46
CA TYR A 124 -7.97 20.12 -3.34
C TYR A 124 -6.86 19.53 -4.20
N THR A 125 -6.14 18.57 -3.64
CA THR A 125 -5.12 17.78 -4.36
C THR A 125 -5.76 16.55 -5.00
N ASP A 126 -5.03 15.84 -5.83
CA ASP A 126 -5.44 14.51 -6.29
C ASP A 126 -5.64 13.63 -5.07
N MET A 127 -6.81 12.98 -5.01
CA MET A 127 -7.23 12.20 -3.86
C MET A 127 -7.09 10.72 -4.13
N THR A 128 -6.49 10.01 -3.17
CA THR A 128 -6.64 8.55 -3.12
C THR A 128 -8.11 8.17 -2.85
N ALA A 129 -8.47 6.92 -3.11
CA ALA A 129 -9.79 6.40 -2.80
C ALA A 129 -10.16 6.57 -1.32
N LEU A 130 -9.19 6.27 -0.43
CA LEU A 130 -9.35 6.47 1.00
C LEU A 130 -9.61 7.94 1.35
N GLN A 131 -8.79 8.85 0.86
CA GLN A 131 -8.96 10.29 1.14
C GLN A 131 -10.31 10.82 0.66
N ARG A 132 -10.80 10.38 -0.51
CA ARG A 132 -12.12 10.74 -1.02
C ARG A 132 -13.23 10.23 -0.11
N THR A 133 -13.16 8.95 0.30
CA THR A 133 -14.13 8.35 1.22
C THR A 133 -14.15 9.09 2.55
N LEU A 134 -12.98 9.39 3.12
CA LEU A 134 -12.85 10.13 4.38
C LEU A 134 -13.44 11.53 4.27
N LEU A 135 -13.13 12.26 3.20
CA LEU A 135 -13.63 13.62 2.99
C LEU A 135 -15.14 13.64 2.84
N THR A 136 -15.72 12.77 2.00
CA THR A 136 -17.17 12.65 1.82
C THR A 136 -17.87 12.35 3.15
N ALA A 137 -17.38 11.34 3.88
CA ALA A 137 -17.93 10.99 5.19
C ALA A 137 -17.82 12.14 6.21
N TYR A 138 -16.74 12.91 6.15
CA TYR A 138 -16.59 14.10 7.01
C TYR A 138 -17.61 15.18 6.68
N LEU A 139 -17.73 15.58 5.39
CA LEU A 139 -18.68 16.59 4.93
C LEU A 139 -20.11 16.20 5.33
N ASP A 140 -20.53 14.98 5.06
CA ASP A 140 -21.83 14.43 5.45
C ASP A 140 -22.05 14.50 6.96
N SER A 141 -21.07 14.06 7.76
CA SER A 141 -21.18 14.05 9.23
C SER A 141 -21.32 15.45 9.84
N LYS A 142 -20.85 16.47 9.13
CA LYS A 142 -20.91 17.89 9.58
C LYS A 142 -22.01 18.68 8.90
N GLY A 143 -22.75 18.07 7.97
CA GLY A 143 -23.82 18.75 7.19
C GLY A 143 -23.26 19.85 6.28
N LEU A 144 -22.07 19.65 5.75
CA LEU A 144 -21.46 20.52 4.74
C LEU A 144 -21.83 20.04 3.35
N ASP A 145 -21.95 20.96 2.40
CA ASP A 145 -22.27 20.60 1.02
C ASP A 145 -21.09 19.89 0.34
N GLU A 146 -21.38 18.96 -0.57
CA GLU A 146 -20.33 18.25 -1.36
C GLU A 146 -19.48 19.22 -2.20
N ASP A 147 -20.06 20.36 -2.60
CA ASP A 147 -19.37 21.41 -3.36
C ASP A 147 -18.53 22.37 -2.49
N THR A 148 -18.38 22.10 -1.19
CA THR A 148 -17.57 22.92 -0.28
C THR A 148 -16.16 23.04 -0.81
N THR A 149 -15.69 24.26 -1.07
CA THR A 149 -14.33 24.50 -1.56
C THR A 149 -13.28 24.27 -0.47
N ALA A 150 -12.04 24.00 -0.86
CA ALA A 150 -10.91 23.81 0.08
C ALA A 150 -10.73 25.05 1.00
N VAL A 151 -10.91 26.26 0.47
CA VAL A 151 -10.82 27.51 1.25
C VAL A 151 -11.93 27.61 2.29
N GLU A 152 -13.17 27.28 1.92
CA GLU A 152 -14.30 27.26 2.85
C GLU A 152 -14.09 26.21 3.92
N LEU A 153 -13.63 25.02 3.55
CA LEU A 153 -13.35 23.95 4.49
C LEU A 153 -12.23 24.34 5.48
N MET A 154 -11.16 24.99 5.01
CA MET A 154 -10.10 25.49 5.88
C MET A 154 -10.60 26.59 6.83
N SER A 155 -11.50 27.45 6.38
CA SER A 155 -12.14 28.45 7.23
C SER A 155 -13.07 27.82 8.28
N TYR A 156 -13.79 26.76 7.87
CA TYR A 156 -14.58 25.93 8.79
C TYR A 156 -13.70 25.27 9.84
N PHE A 157 -12.57 24.66 9.46
CA PHE A 157 -11.63 24.03 10.41
C PHE A 157 -11.09 25.03 11.42
N ARG A 158 -10.71 26.25 10.98
CA ARG A 158 -10.25 27.30 11.89
C ARG A 158 -11.27 27.57 13.01
N THR A 159 -12.53 27.69 12.63
CA THR A 159 -13.63 27.97 13.58
C THR A 159 -13.98 26.73 14.41
N ARG A 160 -14.08 25.57 13.76
CA ARG A 160 -14.51 24.31 14.39
C ARG A 160 -13.53 23.79 15.42
N TYR A 161 -12.23 23.95 15.16
CA TYR A 161 -11.15 23.47 16.00
C TYR A 161 -10.53 24.55 16.88
N ASP A 162 -11.14 25.73 16.91
CA ASP A 162 -10.69 26.91 17.68
C ASP A 162 -9.20 27.23 17.44
N ILE A 163 -8.78 27.21 16.15
CA ILE A 163 -7.41 27.51 15.79
C ILE A 163 -7.19 29.01 15.79
N ALA A 164 -6.36 29.48 16.75
CA ALA A 164 -6.13 30.91 16.96
C ALA A 164 -5.61 31.64 15.69
N ASN A 165 -5.98 32.92 15.56
CA ASN A 165 -5.54 33.74 14.44
C ASN A 165 -4.03 34.11 14.48
N SER A 166 -3.34 33.78 15.59
CA SER A 166 -1.89 33.90 15.72
C SER A 166 -1.13 32.93 14.84
N TYR A 167 -1.72 31.75 14.54
CA TYR A 167 -1.11 30.78 13.65
C TYR A 167 -1.19 31.25 12.19
N ASN A 168 -0.08 31.16 11.47
CA ASN A 168 -0.03 31.43 10.05
C ASN A 168 -0.83 30.40 9.23
N ALA A 169 -0.89 30.55 7.92
CA ALA A 169 -1.72 29.67 7.07
C ALA A 169 -1.19 28.22 7.02
N GLU A 170 0.12 28.06 7.00
CA GLU A 170 0.77 26.73 6.99
C GLU A 170 0.60 26.02 8.34
N GLU A 171 0.86 26.69 9.46
CA GLU A 171 0.65 26.16 10.80
C GLU A 171 -0.81 25.74 11.02
N MET A 172 -1.75 26.61 10.57
CA MET A 172 -3.17 26.32 10.63
C MET A 172 -3.53 25.06 9.82
N ARG A 173 -2.94 24.90 8.63
CA ARG A 173 -3.14 23.72 7.78
C ARG A 173 -2.59 22.46 8.42
N LYS A 174 -1.40 22.51 9.04
CA LYS A 174 -0.79 21.40 9.79
C LYS A 174 -1.67 20.98 10.96
N ILE A 175 -2.13 21.90 11.78
CA ILE A 175 -3.06 21.62 12.89
C ILE A 175 -4.36 21.01 12.37
N ALA A 176 -4.94 21.61 11.31
CA ALA A 176 -6.20 21.16 10.73
C ALA A 176 -6.12 19.73 10.21
N SER A 177 -4.98 19.29 9.63
CA SER A 177 -4.82 17.93 9.12
C SER A 177 -4.93 16.87 10.21
N VAL A 178 -4.25 17.06 11.32
CA VAL A 178 -4.30 16.11 12.45
C VAL A 178 -5.69 16.12 13.10
N ARG A 179 -6.29 17.31 13.30
CA ARG A 179 -7.65 17.44 13.84
C ARG A 179 -8.70 16.78 12.96
N TYR A 180 -8.55 16.95 11.64
CA TYR A 180 -9.39 16.28 10.64
C TYR A 180 -9.23 14.76 10.72
N ALA A 181 -8.00 14.24 10.67
CA ALA A 181 -7.71 12.81 10.70
C ALA A 181 -8.29 12.15 11.96
N LEU A 182 -8.06 12.72 13.15
CA LEU A 182 -8.64 12.24 14.42
C LEU A 182 -10.18 12.21 14.38
N ASN A 183 -10.81 13.22 13.76
CA ASN A 183 -12.27 13.34 13.75
C ASN A 183 -12.93 12.42 12.72
N VAL A 184 -12.35 12.33 11.51
CA VAL A 184 -12.96 11.55 10.42
C VAL A 184 -12.86 10.06 10.67
N ARG A 185 -11.74 9.57 11.18
CA ARG A 185 -11.55 8.14 11.49
C ARG A 185 -12.54 7.65 12.54
N TYR A 186 -12.84 8.45 13.53
CA TYR A 186 -13.91 8.16 14.48
C TYR A 186 -15.29 8.04 13.80
N SER A 187 -15.57 8.90 12.80
CA SER A 187 -16.86 8.92 12.10
C SER A 187 -17.13 7.67 11.27
N ILE A 188 -16.10 7.03 10.75
CA ILE A 188 -16.21 5.80 9.93
C ILE A 188 -15.90 4.52 10.72
N ASN A 189 -15.74 4.62 12.05
CA ASN A 189 -15.44 3.50 12.93
C ASN A 189 -14.25 2.65 12.44
N THR A 190 -13.17 3.31 12.05
CA THR A 190 -11.93 2.67 11.61
C THR A 190 -10.86 2.70 12.70
N ASN A 191 -9.70 2.10 12.42
CA ASN A 191 -8.56 2.08 13.34
C ASN A 191 -8.16 3.49 13.79
N PRO A 192 -7.62 3.65 15.01
CA PRO A 192 -7.08 4.92 15.48
C PRO A 192 -6.07 5.51 14.51
N TYR A 193 -6.03 6.84 14.44
CA TYR A 193 -5.11 7.56 13.58
C TYR A 193 -3.65 7.27 13.93
N VAL A 194 -2.92 6.71 12.99
CA VAL A 194 -1.46 6.59 13.05
C VAL A 194 -0.89 7.94 12.65
N PHE A 195 -0.16 8.58 13.55
CA PHE A 195 0.44 9.89 13.33
C PHE A 195 1.77 9.78 12.57
N VAL A 196 2.64 8.84 12.99
CA VAL A 196 3.91 8.53 12.30
C VAL A 196 4.01 7.02 12.14
N GLU A 197 4.27 6.55 10.92
CA GLU A 197 4.64 5.16 10.64
C GLU A 197 6.16 5.00 10.75
N ASP A 198 6.61 3.84 11.23
CA ASP A 198 8.04 3.47 11.32
C ASP A 198 8.91 4.53 12.02
N ALA A 199 8.40 5.07 13.14
CA ALA A 199 9.08 6.10 13.91
C ALA A 199 10.39 5.59 14.51
N SER A 200 11.43 6.41 14.47
CA SER A 200 12.71 6.11 15.11
C SER A 200 12.58 6.11 16.64
N ILE A 201 13.44 5.34 17.31
CA ILE A 201 13.46 5.29 18.79
C ILE A 201 13.79 6.67 19.38
N ASP A 202 14.62 7.45 18.70
CA ASP A 202 15.00 8.79 19.13
C ASP A 202 13.78 9.73 19.09
N LEU A 203 13.03 9.75 17.97
CA LEU A 203 11.80 10.54 17.86
C LEU A 203 10.75 10.11 18.90
N ILE A 204 10.57 8.80 19.11
CA ILE A 204 9.67 8.27 20.14
C ILE A 204 10.04 8.81 21.52
N SER A 205 11.32 8.74 21.87
CA SER A 205 11.82 9.20 23.17
C SER A 205 11.64 10.70 23.35
N ASP A 206 11.92 11.49 22.32
CA ASP A 206 11.77 12.94 22.35
C ASP A 206 10.32 13.36 22.48
N LEU A 207 9.41 12.77 21.69
CA LEU A 207 7.98 13.05 21.76
C LEU A 207 7.40 12.65 23.13
N MET A 208 7.73 11.45 23.62
CA MET A 208 7.28 11.03 24.95
C MET A 208 7.82 11.92 26.08
N GLY A 209 9.01 12.50 25.89
CA GLY A 209 9.61 13.44 26.83
C GLY A 209 8.89 14.79 26.90
N VAL A 210 8.34 15.26 25.79
CA VAL A 210 7.71 16.59 25.66
C VAL A 210 6.20 16.52 25.88
N VAL A 211 5.49 15.61 25.16
CA VAL A 211 4.02 15.55 25.20
C VAL A 211 3.49 14.39 26.05
N GLY A 212 4.40 13.61 26.64
CA GLY A 212 4.07 12.53 27.57
C GLY A 212 3.13 11.50 26.95
N ASN A 213 2.04 11.23 27.68
CA ASN A 213 1.11 10.18 27.31
C ASN A 213 0.09 10.57 26.20
N VAL A 214 0.25 11.70 25.55
CA VAL A 214 -0.58 12.07 24.39
C VAL A 214 -0.27 11.16 23.21
N VAL A 215 0.97 10.63 23.15
CA VAL A 215 1.42 9.69 22.13
C VAL A 215 1.41 8.27 22.68
N GLU A 216 0.89 7.34 21.89
CA GLU A 216 0.91 5.89 22.15
C GLU A 216 1.77 5.21 21.10
N VAL A 217 2.61 4.26 21.56
CA VAL A 217 3.48 3.46 20.68
C VAL A 217 2.81 2.13 20.38
N GLU A 218 2.73 1.76 19.13
CA GLU A 218 2.23 0.46 18.66
C GLU A 218 3.30 -0.25 17.82
N THR A 219 3.49 -1.54 18.09
CA THR A 219 4.32 -2.38 17.24
C THR A 219 3.59 -2.72 15.95
N SER A 220 4.27 -2.55 14.82
CA SER A 220 3.77 -2.83 13.48
C SER A 220 4.87 -3.46 12.62
N TYR A 221 4.60 -3.65 11.34
CA TYR A 221 5.53 -4.26 10.40
C TYR A 221 5.63 -3.43 9.12
N VAL A 222 6.87 -3.19 8.67
CA VAL A 222 7.17 -2.64 7.36
C VAL A 222 7.61 -3.76 6.44
N ARG A 223 7.09 -3.76 5.21
CA ARG A 223 7.50 -4.70 4.17
C ARG A 223 8.90 -4.33 3.69
N GLU A 224 9.83 -5.29 3.69
CA GLU A 224 11.23 -5.08 3.39
C GLU A 224 11.65 -5.92 2.19
N TYR A 225 12.20 -5.28 1.17
CA TYR A 225 12.68 -5.91 -0.05
C TYR A 225 14.19 -6.12 0.07
N ASN A 226 14.59 -7.40 0.27
CA ASN A 226 15.99 -7.78 0.53
C ASN A 226 16.81 -7.94 -0.76
N THR A 227 16.26 -7.56 -1.89
CA THR A 227 16.89 -7.62 -3.20
C THR A 227 16.44 -6.43 -4.05
N GLN A 228 17.33 -5.91 -4.87
CA GLN A 228 17.03 -4.91 -5.89
C GLN A 228 16.62 -5.52 -7.24
N TYR A 229 16.65 -6.86 -7.34
CA TYR A 229 16.33 -7.62 -8.54
C TYR A 229 14.92 -8.23 -8.44
N ALA A 230 14.40 -8.70 -9.58
CA ALA A 230 13.08 -9.32 -9.68
C ALA A 230 11.89 -8.38 -9.36
N ALA A 231 12.05 -7.06 -9.51
CA ALA A 231 11.01 -6.09 -9.16
C ALA A 231 9.65 -6.40 -9.82
N HIS A 232 9.63 -6.66 -11.12
CA HIS A 232 8.41 -7.01 -11.88
C HIS A 232 7.78 -8.36 -11.48
N ILE A 233 8.53 -9.23 -10.78
CA ILE A 233 8.03 -10.53 -10.32
C ILE A 233 7.48 -10.41 -8.92
N LEU A 234 8.24 -9.79 -8.02
CA LEU A 234 7.91 -9.69 -6.60
C LEU A 234 6.68 -8.82 -6.41
N GLY A 235 6.60 -7.69 -7.11
CA GLY A 235 5.56 -6.70 -6.90
C GLY A 235 5.75 -5.95 -5.58
N TYR A 236 4.76 -5.17 -5.19
CA TYR A 236 4.81 -4.32 -4.00
C TYR A 236 3.46 -4.27 -3.28
N VAL A 237 3.47 -3.75 -2.05
CA VAL A 237 2.28 -3.55 -1.24
C VAL A 237 1.97 -2.06 -1.11
N GLN A 238 0.68 -1.73 -1.13
CA GLN A 238 0.19 -0.35 -0.98
C GLN A 238 -1.17 -0.34 -0.29
N ALA A 239 -1.61 0.80 0.21
CA ALA A 239 -2.97 0.97 0.74
C ALA A 239 -4.03 0.59 -0.31
N MET A 240 -5.15 0.04 0.18
CA MET A 240 -6.26 -0.40 -0.68
C MET A 240 -6.84 0.74 -1.52
N SER A 241 -7.18 0.42 -2.77
CA SER A 241 -8.02 1.25 -3.64
C SER A 241 -9.51 0.99 -3.35
N GLU A 242 -10.41 1.75 -4.02
CA GLU A 242 -11.85 1.49 -3.96
C GLU A 242 -12.19 0.07 -4.44
N GLU A 243 -11.56 -0.38 -5.51
CA GLU A 243 -11.73 -1.73 -6.05
C GLU A 243 -11.27 -2.82 -5.07
N ASP A 244 -10.15 -2.59 -4.39
CA ASP A 244 -9.66 -3.51 -3.35
C ASP A 244 -10.61 -3.54 -2.15
N MET A 245 -11.19 -2.40 -1.77
CA MET A 245 -12.17 -2.35 -0.70
C MET A 245 -13.43 -3.16 -1.05
N GLU A 246 -13.90 -3.08 -2.29
CA GLU A 246 -15.01 -3.92 -2.76
C GLU A 246 -14.66 -5.41 -2.76
N LYS A 247 -13.42 -5.75 -3.10
CA LYS A 247 -12.93 -7.13 -3.19
C LYS A 247 -12.67 -7.76 -1.81
N TYR A 248 -11.96 -7.06 -0.93
CA TYR A 248 -11.43 -7.61 0.33
C TYR A 248 -12.28 -7.27 1.56
N ARG A 249 -13.13 -6.24 1.49
CA ARG A 249 -14.09 -5.86 2.54
C ARG A 249 -15.55 -6.03 2.12
N PRO A 250 -15.99 -7.18 1.62
CA PRO A 250 -17.37 -7.34 1.26
C PRO A 250 -18.23 -7.47 2.53
N GLN A 251 -18.89 -6.39 2.96
CA GLN A 251 -19.96 -6.35 3.97
C GLN A 251 -19.72 -7.11 5.30
N ASP A 252 -18.57 -7.76 5.48
CA ASP A 252 -18.23 -8.53 6.68
C ASP A 252 -17.14 -7.76 7.47
N GLU A 253 -17.53 -7.25 8.63
CA GLU A 253 -16.64 -6.54 9.57
C GLU A 253 -15.46 -7.41 10.06
N ASN A 254 -15.51 -8.73 9.83
CA ASN A 254 -14.49 -9.70 10.22
C ASN A 254 -13.57 -10.14 9.07
N SER A 255 -13.57 -9.45 7.94
CA SER A 255 -12.71 -9.81 6.79
C SER A 255 -11.20 -9.78 7.07
N GLY A 256 -10.78 -9.16 8.17
CA GLY A 256 -9.36 -8.95 8.51
C GLY A 256 -8.70 -7.78 7.77
N TYR A 257 -9.44 -7.10 6.88
CA TYR A 257 -8.97 -5.95 6.12
C TYR A 257 -9.64 -4.67 6.61
N ASP A 258 -8.83 -3.73 7.08
CA ASP A 258 -9.24 -2.38 7.45
C ASP A 258 -8.89 -1.39 6.34
N TYR A 259 -9.38 -0.15 6.43
CA TYR A 259 -9.10 0.91 5.46
C TYR A 259 -7.60 1.19 5.26
N ASP A 260 -6.80 1.00 6.31
CA ASP A 260 -5.35 1.22 6.29
C ASP A 260 -4.54 -0.04 5.94
N THR A 261 -5.21 -1.16 5.64
CA THR A 261 -4.52 -2.40 5.29
C THR A 261 -3.78 -2.22 3.97
N LYS A 262 -2.50 -2.58 3.98
CA LYS A 262 -1.67 -2.63 2.76
C LYS A 262 -1.86 -3.98 2.10
N VAL A 263 -2.22 -3.96 0.81
CA VAL A 263 -2.44 -5.17 -0.01
C VAL A 263 -1.43 -5.22 -1.16
N GLY A 264 -1.18 -6.41 -1.69
CA GLY A 264 -0.35 -6.59 -2.87
C GLY A 264 -0.96 -5.90 -4.10
N ARG A 265 -0.15 -5.14 -4.83
CA ARG A 265 -0.58 -4.36 -6.01
C ARG A 265 -0.16 -4.98 -7.32
N ASP A 266 0.94 -5.72 -7.34
CA ASP A 266 1.48 -6.35 -8.54
C ASP A 266 2.24 -7.63 -8.20
N GLY A 267 2.57 -8.41 -9.20
CA GLY A 267 3.43 -9.59 -9.10
C GLY A 267 2.95 -10.65 -8.11
N VAL A 268 3.90 -11.21 -7.38
CA VAL A 268 3.67 -12.25 -6.36
C VAL A 268 2.89 -11.70 -5.18
N GLU A 269 3.17 -10.46 -4.77
CA GLU A 269 2.45 -9.80 -3.68
C GLU A 269 0.94 -9.75 -3.95
N TYR A 270 0.52 -9.42 -5.18
CA TYR A 270 -0.89 -9.38 -5.58
C TYR A 270 -1.46 -10.78 -5.77
N THR A 271 -0.74 -11.64 -6.49
CA THR A 271 -1.25 -12.95 -6.89
C THR A 271 -1.44 -13.89 -5.70
N PHE A 272 -0.58 -13.77 -4.69
CA PHE A 272 -0.59 -14.59 -3.48
C PHE A 272 -1.09 -13.82 -2.24
N GLU A 273 -1.88 -12.74 -2.42
CA GLU A 273 -2.43 -11.95 -1.33
C GLU A 273 -3.09 -12.83 -0.26
N ASP A 274 -3.98 -13.72 -0.64
CA ASP A 274 -4.72 -14.61 0.29
C ASP A 274 -3.81 -15.55 1.10
N TRP A 275 -2.60 -15.82 0.62
CA TRP A 275 -1.62 -16.67 1.30
C TRP A 275 -0.64 -15.85 2.14
N LEU A 276 -0.22 -14.71 1.60
CA LEU A 276 0.76 -13.82 2.23
C LEU A 276 0.14 -13.00 3.36
N HIS A 277 -1.13 -12.61 3.23
CA HIS A 277 -1.83 -11.86 4.27
C HIS A 277 -2.03 -12.74 5.51
N GLY A 278 -1.62 -12.23 6.69
CA GLY A 278 -1.84 -12.91 7.96
C GLY A 278 -3.27 -12.69 8.47
N THR A 279 -3.60 -13.34 9.56
CA THR A 279 -4.85 -13.07 10.29
C THR A 279 -4.53 -12.22 11.50
N ASN A 280 -5.09 -11.01 11.55
CA ASN A 280 -4.90 -10.10 12.66
C ASN A 280 -5.43 -10.70 13.96
N GLY A 281 -4.73 -10.44 15.06
CA GLY A 281 -5.18 -10.77 16.41
C GLY A 281 -6.03 -9.65 17.01
N THR A 282 -6.55 -9.90 18.20
CA THR A 282 -7.32 -8.93 18.98
C THR A 282 -6.75 -8.83 20.40
N ALA A 283 -6.46 -7.61 20.84
CA ALA A 283 -6.10 -7.32 22.22
C ALA A 283 -7.18 -6.47 22.89
N ARG A 284 -7.56 -6.87 24.10
CA ARG A 284 -8.42 -6.06 24.95
C ARG A 284 -7.55 -5.13 25.78
N VAL A 285 -7.65 -3.83 25.49
CA VAL A 285 -6.91 -2.78 26.18
C VAL A 285 -7.85 -2.10 27.18
N THR A 286 -7.47 -2.11 28.45
CA THR A 286 -8.22 -1.41 29.50
C THR A 286 -7.50 -0.12 29.83
N ARG A 287 -8.26 0.99 29.89
CA ARG A 287 -7.73 2.34 30.15
C ARG A 287 -8.37 2.93 31.41
N THR A 288 -7.65 3.80 32.08
CA THR A 288 -8.23 4.68 33.12
C THR A 288 -9.15 5.71 32.47
N ALA A 289 -9.93 6.43 33.31
CA ALA A 289 -10.72 7.56 32.83
C ALA A 289 -9.86 8.69 32.19
N SER A 290 -8.57 8.77 32.56
CA SER A 290 -7.59 9.68 31.98
C SER A 290 -6.87 9.10 30.73
N GLY A 291 -7.31 7.95 30.21
CA GLY A 291 -6.75 7.33 28.98
C GLY A 291 -5.48 6.48 29.19
N THR A 292 -4.95 6.35 30.43
CA THR A 292 -3.76 5.51 30.66
C THR A 292 -4.10 4.04 30.51
N ILE A 293 -3.32 3.31 29.69
CA ILE A 293 -3.42 1.87 29.56
C ILE A 293 -3.01 1.22 30.88
N THR A 294 -3.93 0.46 31.48
CA THR A 294 -3.71 -0.27 32.72
C THR A 294 -3.50 -1.76 32.53
N SER A 295 -4.04 -2.29 31.45
CA SER A 295 -3.89 -3.71 31.08
C SER A 295 -4.08 -3.90 29.59
N THR A 296 -3.27 -4.79 29.01
CA THR A 296 -3.44 -5.30 27.65
C THR A 296 -3.49 -6.81 27.72
N VAL A 297 -4.58 -7.40 27.27
CA VAL A 297 -4.78 -8.86 27.25
C VAL A 297 -5.10 -9.28 25.82
N TYR A 298 -4.24 -10.11 25.24
CA TYR A 298 -4.51 -10.71 23.94
C TYR A 298 -5.67 -11.71 24.09
N THR A 299 -6.75 -11.45 23.36
CA THR A 299 -7.93 -12.34 23.30
C THR A 299 -7.79 -13.31 22.15
N GLU A 300 -7.13 -12.87 21.08
CA GLU A 300 -6.77 -13.68 19.91
C GLU A 300 -5.37 -13.29 19.47
N ASP A 301 -4.48 -14.28 19.36
CA ASP A 301 -3.11 -14.04 18.91
C ASP A 301 -3.09 -13.83 17.38
N PRO A 302 -2.29 -12.88 16.85
CA PRO A 302 -2.12 -12.72 15.42
C PRO A 302 -1.44 -13.96 14.81
N VAL A 303 -1.94 -14.39 13.65
CA VAL A 303 -1.36 -15.51 12.90
C VAL A 303 -0.65 -14.98 11.66
N PRO A 304 0.68 -15.12 11.56
CA PRO A 304 1.43 -14.68 10.38
C PRO A 304 0.95 -15.34 9.10
N GLY A 305 1.08 -14.64 7.97
CA GLY A 305 0.80 -15.19 6.65
C GLY A 305 1.77 -16.31 6.26
N ASN A 306 1.37 -17.11 5.29
CA ASN A 306 2.16 -18.23 4.79
C ASN A 306 3.34 -17.73 3.93
N HIS A 307 4.46 -18.43 4.00
CA HIS A 307 5.60 -18.16 3.14
C HIS A 307 5.35 -18.69 1.73
N VAL A 308 5.79 -17.91 0.72
CA VAL A 308 5.72 -18.28 -0.70
C VAL A 308 7.13 -18.57 -1.21
N TYR A 309 7.33 -19.77 -1.75
CA TYR A 309 8.59 -20.18 -2.39
C TYR A 309 8.45 -20.07 -3.90
N LEU A 310 9.32 -19.28 -4.52
CA LEU A 310 9.36 -19.13 -5.96
C LEU A 310 10.25 -20.18 -6.61
N THR A 311 10.05 -20.42 -7.89
CA THR A 311 10.99 -21.23 -8.70
C THR A 311 12.22 -20.42 -9.14
N ILE A 312 12.20 -19.10 -8.95
CA ILE A 312 13.28 -18.19 -9.30
C ILE A 312 14.54 -18.47 -8.47
N ASP A 313 15.70 -18.48 -9.12
CA ASP A 313 17.00 -18.41 -8.48
C ASP A 313 17.47 -16.95 -8.53
N ILE A 314 17.54 -16.30 -7.37
CA ILE A 314 17.84 -14.85 -7.32
C ILE A 314 19.24 -14.52 -7.85
N GLN A 315 20.22 -15.42 -7.74
CA GLN A 315 21.55 -15.19 -8.28
C GLN A 315 21.57 -15.28 -9.81
N LEU A 316 20.76 -16.19 -10.39
CA LEU A 316 20.57 -16.25 -11.82
C LEU A 316 19.79 -15.03 -12.32
N GLN A 317 18.75 -14.61 -11.59
CA GLN A 317 17.96 -13.40 -11.87
C GLN A 317 18.85 -12.16 -11.95
N GLU A 318 19.71 -11.94 -10.94
CA GLU A 318 20.69 -10.87 -10.93
C GLU A 318 21.59 -10.88 -12.17
N ALA A 319 22.13 -12.07 -12.50
CA ALA A 319 23.01 -12.20 -13.67
C ALA A 319 22.26 -11.87 -14.97
N VAL A 320 21.02 -12.32 -15.09
CA VAL A 320 20.19 -12.13 -16.29
C VAL A 320 19.78 -10.67 -16.43
N GLU A 321 19.39 -9.98 -15.36
CA GLU A 321 19.04 -8.55 -15.39
C GLU A 321 20.25 -7.70 -15.78
N ARG A 322 21.41 -7.95 -15.19
CA ARG A 322 22.66 -7.24 -15.56
C ARG A 322 23.06 -7.46 -17.02
N ILE A 323 22.90 -8.69 -17.52
CA ILE A 323 23.17 -9.00 -18.94
C ILE A 323 22.20 -8.25 -19.84
N LEU A 324 20.91 -8.22 -19.46
CA LEU A 324 19.89 -7.51 -20.22
C LEU A 324 20.16 -6.01 -20.28
N GLU A 325 20.41 -5.38 -19.14
CA GLU A 325 20.74 -3.96 -19.03
C GLU A 325 21.97 -3.61 -19.86
N THR A 326 23.08 -4.34 -19.66
CA THR A 326 24.32 -4.11 -20.40
C THR A 326 24.12 -4.32 -21.89
N GLY A 327 23.39 -5.37 -22.29
CA GLY A 327 23.11 -5.68 -23.69
C GLY A 327 22.27 -4.60 -24.38
N ILE A 328 21.24 -4.09 -23.71
CA ILE A 328 20.42 -2.98 -24.24
C ILE A 328 21.27 -1.72 -24.42
N TYR A 329 22.09 -1.39 -23.42
CA TYR A 329 22.99 -0.25 -23.48
C TYR A 329 23.98 -0.34 -24.65
N GLU A 330 24.65 -1.50 -24.82
CA GLU A 330 25.59 -1.72 -25.93
C GLU A 330 24.91 -1.67 -27.30
N LEU A 331 23.68 -2.22 -27.40
CA LEU A 331 22.89 -2.16 -28.62
C LEU A 331 22.44 -0.74 -28.95
N GLN A 332 22.11 0.08 -27.96
CA GLN A 332 21.74 1.47 -28.16
C GLN A 332 22.97 2.28 -28.66
N LEU A 333 24.14 2.11 -28.06
CA LEU A 333 25.35 2.76 -28.55
C LEU A 333 25.65 2.43 -30.00
N LYS A 334 25.52 1.16 -30.38
CA LYS A 334 25.74 0.74 -31.77
C LYS A 334 24.69 1.34 -32.69
N ARG A 335 23.44 1.43 -32.28
CA ARG A 335 22.36 2.06 -33.04
C ARG A 335 22.62 3.55 -33.27
N ASP A 336 23.11 4.26 -32.25
CA ASP A 336 23.46 5.67 -32.33
C ASP A 336 24.60 5.91 -33.36
N GLU A 337 25.63 5.04 -33.36
CA GLU A 337 26.71 5.05 -34.34
C GLU A 337 26.18 4.81 -35.77
N ASP A 338 25.34 3.81 -35.96
CA ASP A 338 24.73 3.49 -37.25
C ASP A 338 23.80 4.61 -37.74
N ASN A 339 22.96 5.19 -36.87
CA ASN A 339 22.07 6.31 -37.18
C ASN A 339 22.85 7.57 -37.55
N ALA A 340 23.96 7.87 -36.87
CA ALA A 340 24.83 8.98 -37.19
C ALA A 340 25.45 8.81 -38.61
N LYS A 341 25.87 7.58 -38.93
CA LYS A 341 26.40 7.25 -40.27
C LYS A 341 25.31 7.40 -41.34
N TYR A 342 24.12 6.83 -41.16
CA TYR A 342 23.02 6.95 -42.12
C TYR A 342 22.61 8.40 -42.36
N THR A 343 22.57 9.20 -41.31
CA THR A 343 22.30 10.65 -41.41
C THR A 343 23.36 11.38 -42.22
N MET A 344 24.66 11.08 -42.02
CA MET A 344 25.77 11.67 -42.77
C MET A 344 25.74 11.27 -44.26
N GLU A 345 25.33 10.05 -44.54
CA GLU A 345 25.20 9.52 -45.92
C GLU A 345 23.92 9.96 -46.63
N GLY A 346 22.99 10.62 -45.94
CA GLY A 346 21.70 11.05 -46.46
C GLY A 346 20.64 9.92 -46.57
N ASN A 347 20.92 8.78 -45.96
CA ASN A 347 20.06 7.58 -45.95
C ASN A 347 19.05 7.66 -44.78
N LEU A 348 18.21 8.68 -44.76
CA LEU A 348 17.29 8.94 -43.62
C LEU A 348 16.27 7.82 -43.42
N ASP A 349 15.92 7.05 -44.41
CA ASP A 349 15.02 5.90 -44.35
C ASP A 349 15.62 4.70 -43.57
N GLU A 350 16.93 4.70 -43.32
CA GLU A 350 17.64 3.67 -42.57
C GLU A 350 17.83 4.06 -41.09
N VAL A 351 17.52 5.31 -40.71
CA VAL A 351 17.56 5.78 -39.31
C VAL A 351 16.46 5.08 -38.55
N ARG A 352 16.83 4.52 -37.39
CA ARG A 352 15.95 3.72 -36.53
C ARG A 352 15.67 4.41 -35.22
N GLU A 353 14.49 4.13 -34.68
CA GLU A 353 14.11 4.59 -33.33
C GLU A 353 14.97 3.95 -32.24
N ASP A 354 15.03 4.58 -31.08
CA ASP A 354 15.76 4.10 -29.91
C ASP A 354 15.21 2.77 -29.41
N ILE A 355 16.06 2.03 -28.70
CA ILE A 355 15.68 0.75 -28.12
C ILE A 355 14.94 1.01 -26.81
N GLN A 356 13.64 0.73 -26.80
CA GLN A 356 12.77 1.00 -25.66
C GLN A 356 12.93 0.02 -24.51
N GLY A 357 13.60 -1.10 -24.71
CA GLY A 357 13.80 -2.09 -23.67
C GLY A 357 13.85 -3.52 -24.20
N GLY A 358 13.83 -4.48 -23.29
CA GLY A 358 13.90 -5.90 -23.61
C GLY A 358 13.45 -6.81 -22.48
N ALA A 359 13.45 -8.11 -22.75
CA ALA A 359 13.14 -9.13 -21.75
C ALA A 359 13.97 -10.41 -21.98
N ILE A 360 14.28 -11.11 -20.89
CA ILE A 360 14.90 -12.45 -20.92
C ILE A 360 14.13 -13.36 -19.97
N VAL A 361 13.76 -14.54 -20.44
CA VAL A 361 13.14 -15.59 -19.62
C VAL A 361 13.98 -16.86 -19.70
N VAL A 362 14.36 -17.40 -18.55
CA VAL A 362 15.12 -18.67 -18.42
C VAL A 362 14.21 -19.70 -17.80
N VAL A 363 14.02 -20.83 -18.48
CA VAL A 363 13.09 -21.90 -18.09
C VAL A 363 13.84 -23.23 -18.02
N ASP A 364 13.61 -24.01 -16.97
CA ASP A 364 14.07 -25.39 -16.88
C ASP A 364 13.32 -26.25 -17.91
N VAL A 365 14.04 -26.83 -18.86
CA VAL A 365 13.43 -27.60 -19.95
C VAL A 365 12.78 -28.91 -19.51
N LYS A 366 13.06 -29.40 -18.31
CA LYS A 366 12.51 -30.65 -17.79
C LYS A 366 11.24 -30.43 -16.99
N THR A 367 11.20 -29.35 -16.19
CA THR A 367 10.09 -29.06 -15.26
C THR A 367 9.14 -28.00 -15.81
N GLY A 368 9.63 -27.14 -16.72
CA GLY A 368 8.91 -25.97 -17.19
C GLY A 368 8.95 -24.80 -16.20
N GLU A 369 9.70 -24.92 -15.11
CA GLU A 369 9.81 -23.87 -14.10
C GLU A 369 10.60 -22.69 -14.61
N PRO A 370 10.08 -21.44 -14.51
CA PRO A 370 10.88 -20.26 -14.74
C PRO A 370 11.93 -20.10 -13.64
N LEU A 371 13.20 -19.98 -14.04
CA LEU A 371 14.34 -19.81 -13.16
C LEU A 371 14.77 -18.36 -13.03
N ALA A 372 14.55 -17.56 -14.07
CA ALA A 372 14.73 -16.12 -14.09
C ALA A 372 13.78 -15.49 -15.11
N ILE A 373 13.25 -14.32 -14.79
CA ILE A 373 12.37 -13.51 -15.65
C ILE A 373 12.79 -12.05 -15.50
N ALA A 374 13.45 -11.49 -16.50
CA ALA A 374 13.95 -10.13 -16.48
C ALA A 374 13.22 -9.25 -17.49
N SER A 375 12.91 -8.04 -17.10
CA SER A 375 12.41 -6.96 -17.93
C SER A 375 13.28 -5.72 -17.75
N TYR A 376 13.55 -4.99 -18.84
CA TYR A 376 14.30 -3.73 -18.82
C TYR A 376 13.57 -2.66 -19.62
N PRO A 377 13.51 -1.40 -19.18
CA PRO A 377 14.03 -0.93 -17.89
C PRO A 377 13.29 -1.53 -16.69
N THR A 378 13.90 -1.44 -15.52
CA THR A 378 13.37 -1.90 -14.24
C THR A 378 13.30 -0.73 -13.24
N PHE A 379 12.87 -1.01 -12.03
CA PHE A 379 12.69 -0.03 -10.95
C PHE A 379 13.10 -0.62 -9.59
N ASP A 380 13.30 0.24 -8.60
CA ASP A 380 13.59 -0.19 -7.22
C ASP A 380 12.29 -0.35 -6.43
N LEU A 381 12.09 -1.53 -5.85
CA LEU A 381 10.93 -1.80 -4.99
C LEU A 381 10.99 -1.06 -3.65
N SER A 382 12.19 -0.70 -3.17
CA SER A 382 12.33 -0.03 -1.88
C SER A 382 11.84 1.43 -1.91
N SER A 383 11.84 2.07 -3.08
CA SER A 383 11.37 3.45 -3.29
C SER A 383 10.11 3.56 -4.15
N ILE A 384 9.50 2.43 -4.54
CA ILE A 384 8.39 2.39 -5.50
C ILE A 384 7.23 3.32 -5.14
N ILE A 385 6.91 3.47 -3.85
CA ILE A 385 5.79 4.30 -3.41
C ILE A 385 6.10 5.79 -3.63
N GLU A 386 7.34 6.20 -3.37
CA GLU A 386 7.81 7.57 -3.53
C GLU A 386 7.99 7.94 -5.00
N ASP A 387 8.56 7.00 -5.78
CA ASP A 387 8.93 7.21 -7.19
C ASP A 387 7.79 6.88 -8.17
N TYR A 388 6.62 6.41 -7.69
CA TYR A 388 5.57 5.86 -8.55
C TYR A 388 5.09 6.83 -9.63
N SER A 389 4.90 8.10 -9.29
CA SER A 389 4.47 9.13 -10.25
C SER A 389 5.52 9.38 -11.32
N ASP A 390 6.79 9.45 -10.95
CA ASP A 390 7.91 9.64 -11.87
C ASP A 390 8.09 8.42 -12.78
N LEU A 391 7.90 7.21 -12.24
CA LEU A 391 7.97 5.96 -13.01
C LEU A 391 6.82 5.81 -14.00
N LEU A 392 5.63 6.35 -13.71
CA LEU A 392 4.50 6.39 -14.68
C LEU A 392 4.77 7.32 -15.86
N GLU A 393 5.45 8.44 -15.63
CA GLU A 393 5.80 9.42 -16.66
C GLU A 393 7.13 9.10 -17.35
N ALA A 394 7.90 8.15 -16.80
CA ALA A 394 9.23 7.81 -17.30
C ALA A 394 9.18 7.24 -18.73
N GLU A 395 10.15 7.66 -19.54
CA GLU A 395 10.35 7.10 -20.89
C GLU A 395 10.56 5.58 -20.81
N ASN A 396 10.09 4.87 -21.83
CA ASN A 396 10.24 3.43 -21.97
C ASN A 396 9.49 2.59 -20.90
N ASN A 397 8.54 3.18 -20.16
CA ASN A 397 7.62 2.49 -19.27
C ASN A 397 8.29 1.43 -18.36
N PRO A 398 9.09 1.81 -17.36
CA PRO A 398 9.81 0.87 -16.49
C PRO A 398 8.89 -0.06 -15.70
N LEU A 399 7.65 0.34 -15.40
CA LEU A 399 6.66 -0.49 -14.70
C LEU A 399 6.08 -1.61 -15.57
N PHE A 400 6.25 -1.53 -16.90
CA PHE A 400 5.70 -2.52 -17.82
C PHE A 400 6.51 -3.82 -17.83
N ASN A 401 5.91 -4.92 -17.36
CA ASN A 401 6.54 -6.25 -17.39
C ASN A 401 6.61 -6.80 -18.81
N ARG A 402 7.72 -6.52 -19.50
CA ARG A 402 7.93 -6.93 -20.90
C ARG A 402 8.01 -8.43 -21.08
N ALA A 403 8.49 -9.13 -20.05
CA ALA A 403 8.64 -10.58 -20.12
C ALA A 403 7.29 -11.32 -20.12
N LEU A 404 6.28 -10.78 -19.41
CA LEU A 404 4.98 -11.41 -19.28
C LEU A 404 3.91 -10.76 -20.16
N ASN A 405 3.95 -9.44 -20.32
CA ASN A 405 2.90 -8.68 -21.02
C ASN A 405 3.34 -8.16 -22.40
N GLY A 406 4.64 -8.27 -22.75
CA GLY A 406 5.16 -7.82 -24.03
C GLY A 406 4.68 -8.72 -25.17
N ALA A 407 4.11 -8.11 -26.21
CA ALA A 407 3.74 -8.79 -27.45
C ALA A 407 4.74 -8.44 -28.56
N TYR A 408 5.58 -9.39 -28.92
CA TYR A 408 6.64 -9.22 -29.90
C TYR A 408 6.43 -10.15 -31.08
N GLU A 409 6.86 -9.74 -32.26
CA GLU A 409 6.87 -10.58 -33.43
C GLU A 409 7.89 -11.72 -33.26
N PRO A 410 7.47 -13.00 -33.29
CA PRO A 410 8.34 -14.12 -32.93
C PRO A 410 9.45 -14.36 -33.94
N GLY A 411 9.29 -13.91 -35.19
CA GLY A 411 10.27 -14.12 -36.27
C GLY A 411 10.65 -15.59 -36.44
N SER A 412 11.97 -15.89 -36.60
CA SER A 412 12.48 -17.24 -36.81
C SER A 412 12.27 -18.20 -35.63
N THR A 413 11.97 -17.70 -34.40
CA THR A 413 11.67 -18.55 -33.25
C THR A 413 10.35 -19.29 -33.39
N PHE A 414 9.47 -18.87 -34.31
CA PHE A 414 8.22 -19.56 -34.66
C PHE A 414 8.39 -20.76 -35.60
N LYS A 415 9.58 -20.92 -36.24
CA LYS A 415 9.82 -22.03 -37.17
C LYS A 415 9.62 -23.43 -36.60
N PRO A 416 10.03 -23.75 -35.37
CA PRO A 416 9.71 -25.03 -34.72
C PRO A 416 8.21 -25.30 -34.62
N CYS A 417 7.40 -24.27 -34.28
CA CYS A 417 5.93 -24.40 -34.23
C CYS A 417 5.37 -24.74 -35.63
N THR A 418 5.84 -24.07 -36.69
CA THR A 418 5.44 -24.34 -38.07
C THR A 418 5.85 -25.76 -38.50
N ALA A 419 7.04 -26.20 -38.14
CA ALA A 419 7.52 -27.56 -38.44
C ALA A 419 6.68 -28.63 -37.71
N ILE A 420 6.38 -28.43 -36.43
CA ILE A 420 5.53 -29.35 -35.65
C ILE A 420 4.14 -29.42 -36.25
N ALA A 421 3.53 -28.29 -36.62
CA ALA A 421 2.22 -28.25 -37.28
C ALA A 421 2.27 -29.05 -38.61
N GLY A 422 3.28 -28.81 -39.45
CA GLY A 422 3.45 -29.54 -40.71
C GLY A 422 3.60 -31.06 -40.53
N LEU A 423 4.32 -31.49 -39.46
CA LEU A 423 4.47 -32.92 -39.13
C LEU A 423 3.16 -33.51 -38.59
N THR A 424 2.45 -32.79 -37.74
CA THR A 424 1.18 -33.23 -37.13
C THR A 424 0.08 -33.39 -38.17
N GLU A 425 0.00 -32.46 -39.12
CA GLU A 425 -0.97 -32.48 -40.21
C GLU A 425 -0.53 -33.41 -41.39
N ASN A 426 0.60 -34.12 -41.24
CA ASN A 426 1.17 -34.98 -42.29
C ASN A 426 1.46 -34.27 -43.62
N ILE A 427 1.68 -32.96 -43.62
CA ILE A 427 2.08 -32.18 -44.79
C ILE A 427 3.56 -32.40 -45.10
N ILE A 428 4.37 -32.59 -44.09
CA ILE A 428 5.78 -32.96 -44.15
C ILE A 428 6.06 -34.14 -43.22
N ASN A 429 7.17 -34.84 -43.45
CA ASN A 429 7.72 -35.88 -42.59
C ASN A 429 9.23 -35.63 -42.39
N THR A 430 9.90 -36.46 -41.63
CA THR A 430 11.33 -36.32 -41.31
C THR A 430 12.26 -36.52 -42.55
N GLU A 431 11.73 -37.10 -43.65
CA GLU A 431 12.45 -37.32 -44.90
C GLU A 431 12.10 -36.31 -45.99
N THR A 432 11.14 -35.39 -45.69
CA THR A 432 10.71 -34.37 -46.65
C THR A 432 11.86 -33.41 -46.96
N GLN A 433 12.26 -33.35 -48.21
CA GLN A 433 13.27 -32.42 -48.72
C GLN A 433 12.57 -31.24 -49.39
N ILE A 434 12.99 -30.04 -49.07
CA ILE A 434 12.49 -28.78 -49.66
C ILE A 434 13.69 -28.07 -50.29
N GLU A 435 13.67 -27.94 -51.63
CA GLU A 435 14.70 -27.22 -52.37
C GLU A 435 14.53 -25.71 -52.18
N CYS A 436 15.61 -25.03 -51.78
CA CYS A 436 15.61 -23.58 -51.69
C CYS A 436 16.06 -22.97 -53.03
N THR A 437 15.15 -22.40 -53.78
CA THR A 437 15.41 -21.75 -55.08
C THR A 437 15.86 -20.29 -54.96
N GLY A 438 16.08 -19.79 -53.74
CA GLY A 438 16.47 -18.40 -53.47
C GLY A 438 15.31 -17.40 -53.46
N LEU A 439 14.18 -17.73 -54.07
CA LEU A 439 12.98 -16.89 -54.08
C LEU A 439 11.73 -17.77 -53.91
N PHE A 440 10.85 -17.41 -53.00
CA PHE A 440 9.57 -18.09 -52.79
C PHE A 440 8.51 -17.46 -53.72
N THR A 441 8.16 -18.15 -54.78
CA THR A 441 7.33 -17.59 -55.87
C THR A 441 5.87 -18.00 -55.85
N LYS A 442 5.44 -18.85 -54.91
CA LYS A 442 4.07 -19.40 -54.84
C LYS A 442 2.97 -18.32 -54.85
N TYR A 443 3.24 -17.17 -54.30
CA TYR A 443 2.30 -16.05 -54.20
C TYR A 443 2.80 -14.78 -54.88
N ALA A 444 3.70 -14.95 -55.87
CA ALA A 444 4.27 -13.83 -56.64
C ALA A 444 3.22 -13.03 -57.41
N ASP A 445 2.17 -13.69 -57.87
CA ASP A 445 0.99 -13.12 -58.56
C ASP A 445 0.14 -12.24 -57.57
N GLN A 446 0.28 -12.45 -56.28
CA GLN A 446 -0.36 -11.64 -55.24
C GLN A 446 0.58 -10.55 -54.67
N GLY A 447 1.72 -10.34 -55.30
CA GLY A 447 2.71 -9.35 -54.88
C GLY A 447 3.61 -9.81 -53.70
N TYR A 448 3.55 -11.10 -53.30
CA TYR A 448 4.36 -11.64 -52.23
C TYR A 448 5.35 -12.70 -52.73
N ALA A 449 6.60 -12.30 -52.86
CA ALA A 449 7.70 -13.16 -53.31
C ALA A 449 8.97 -12.91 -52.48
N PRO A 450 8.99 -13.34 -51.19
CA PRO A 450 10.12 -13.12 -50.32
C PRO A 450 11.36 -13.87 -50.82
N ALA A 451 12.52 -13.18 -50.79
CA ALA A 451 13.81 -13.76 -51.07
C ALA A 451 14.39 -14.49 -49.88
N CYS A 452 15.13 -15.56 -50.13
CA CYS A 452 15.92 -16.21 -49.11
C CYS A 452 17.09 -15.27 -48.72
N TRP A 453 17.19 -14.92 -47.45
CA TRP A 453 18.21 -14.00 -46.94
C TRP A 453 19.65 -14.49 -47.14
N ILE A 454 19.87 -15.81 -47.35
CA ILE A 454 21.18 -16.41 -47.66
C ILE A 454 21.46 -16.39 -49.15
N SER A 455 20.45 -16.20 -50.00
CA SER A 455 20.61 -16.31 -51.49
C SER A 455 21.61 -15.32 -52.09
N VAL A 456 21.96 -14.26 -51.40
CA VAL A 456 22.94 -13.22 -51.79
C VAL A 456 24.35 -13.53 -51.27
N SER A 457 24.51 -14.56 -50.42
CA SER A 457 25.78 -14.88 -49.78
C SER A 457 26.44 -16.09 -50.43
N TYR A 458 27.73 -15.96 -50.77
CA TYR A 458 28.56 -17.04 -51.32
C TYR A 458 28.61 -18.31 -50.41
N THR A 459 28.17 -18.19 -49.17
CA THR A 459 28.10 -19.26 -48.17
C THR A 459 26.87 -20.15 -48.32
N HIS A 460 25.86 -19.77 -49.13
CA HIS A 460 24.63 -20.54 -49.31
C HIS A 460 24.90 -21.91 -49.98
N LEU A 461 25.80 -21.96 -50.91
CA LEU A 461 26.22 -23.22 -51.56
C LEU A 461 27.11 -24.08 -50.71
N ARG A 462 27.92 -23.51 -49.80
CA ARG A 462 28.81 -24.26 -48.89
C ARG A 462 28.09 -24.89 -47.70
N ALA A 463 27.01 -24.30 -47.24
CA ALA A 463 26.25 -24.85 -46.09
C ALA A 463 25.54 -26.17 -46.46
N HIS A 464 25.29 -26.43 -47.74
CA HIS A 464 24.76 -27.72 -48.22
C HIS A 464 25.84 -28.80 -48.34
N GLU A 465 27.11 -28.42 -48.62
CA GLU A 465 28.22 -29.37 -48.75
C GLU A 465 28.80 -29.87 -47.41
N THR A 466 28.69 -29.09 -46.34
CA THR A 466 29.26 -29.44 -45.02
C THR A 466 28.32 -30.25 -44.13
N ARG A 467 27.12 -30.61 -44.59
CA ARG A 467 26.20 -31.50 -43.83
C ARG A 467 26.29 -32.98 -44.22
N HIS A 468 27.19 -33.35 -45.10
CA HIS A 468 27.42 -34.74 -45.46
C HIS A 468 28.66 -35.36 -44.79
N ASP A 469 29.42 -34.59 -44.03
CA ASP A 469 30.56 -35.04 -43.26
C ASP A 469 30.23 -35.03 -41.75
#